data_a57863a5988fab59c520bf09832dbb8e
#
_entry.id   a57863a5988fab59c520bf09832dbb8e
#
_cell.length_a   1.000
_cell.length_b   1.000
_cell.length_c   1.000
_cell.angle_alpha   90.00
_cell.angle_beta   90.00
_cell.angle_gamma   90.00
#
_symmetry.space_group_name_H-M   'P 1'
#
loop_
_entity.id
_entity.type
_entity.pdbx_description
1 polymer ?
#
loop_
_entity_poly.entity_id
_entity_poly.type
_entity_poly.pdbx_seq_one_letter_code
_entity_poly.pdbx_strand_id
1 'polypeptide(L)'
;LDEPFSNLDSKIKHSIKEELHKIIKKSGVTTILVTHDIEDSLNISDKILIFKAGVLQQFDNPIKMYCEPANCYCGRILGELNKILIDKKNFYLRPENIKIILKSSYEIMVESSLFQGKDYKIQGVFKNEKWTLYSKNNYKKGDKIYVDFDKNDLIFFEPYCENFFQ
;
A
#
# COMPACT_ATOMS: atom_id res chain seq x y z
N LEU A 1 12.31 -6.05 -19.91
CA LEU A 1 12.81 -6.80 -18.76
C LEU A 1 11.61 -7.47 -18.10
N ASP A 2 11.66 -8.79 -18.00
CA ASP A 2 10.59 -9.58 -17.39
C ASP A 2 11.15 -10.20 -16.10
N GLU A 3 10.56 -9.81 -14.94
CA GLU A 3 10.94 -10.24 -13.59
C GLU A 3 12.47 -10.26 -13.34
N PRO A 4 13.23 -9.20 -13.66
CA PRO A 4 14.70 -9.26 -13.68
C PRO A 4 15.34 -9.48 -12.30
N PHE A 5 14.59 -9.29 -11.22
CA PHE A 5 15.08 -9.40 -9.85
C PHE A 5 14.51 -10.57 -9.05
N SER A 6 13.66 -11.41 -9.66
CA SER A 6 12.90 -12.47 -8.96
C SER A 6 13.80 -13.54 -8.33
N ASN A 7 14.93 -13.86 -8.97
CA ASN A 7 15.84 -14.93 -8.55
C ASN A 7 17.10 -14.43 -7.82
N LEU A 8 17.12 -13.17 -7.37
CA LEU A 8 18.29 -12.60 -6.71
C LEU A 8 18.19 -12.70 -5.19
N ASP A 9 19.33 -12.96 -4.55
CA ASP A 9 19.47 -12.84 -3.09
C ASP A 9 19.17 -11.40 -2.64
N SER A 10 18.48 -11.27 -1.50
CA SER A 10 18.03 -9.97 -0.98
C SER A 10 19.16 -8.96 -0.76
N LYS A 11 20.38 -9.43 -0.40
CA LYS A 11 21.53 -8.56 -0.19
C LYS A 11 22.07 -7.96 -1.48
N ILE A 12 22.01 -8.74 -2.57
CA ILE A 12 22.52 -8.34 -3.89
C ILE A 12 21.42 -7.59 -4.68
N LYS A 13 20.15 -7.94 -4.44
CA LYS A 13 18.99 -7.38 -5.13
C LYS A 13 18.99 -5.84 -5.10
N HIS A 14 19.26 -5.24 -3.93
CA HIS A 14 19.23 -3.78 -3.78
C HIS A 14 20.32 -3.08 -4.62
N SER A 15 21.57 -3.55 -4.59
CA SER A 15 22.65 -2.96 -5.36
C SER A 15 22.47 -3.11 -6.87
N ILE A 16 21.94 -4.25 -7.32
CA ILE A 16 21.65 -4.47 -8.75
C ILE A 16 20.51 -3.57 -9.22
N LYS A 17 19.46 -3.36 -8.40
CA LYS A 17 18.36 -2.44 -8.70
C LYS A 17 18.88 -1.01 -8.91
N GLU A 18 19.69 -0.51 -7.98
CA GLU A 18 20.30 0.82 -8.10
C GLU A 18 21.16 0.97 -9.35
N GLU A 19 22.01 -0.04 -9.65
CA GLU A 19 22.87 -0.01 -10.82
C GLU A 19 22.06 -0.05 -12.12
N LEU A 20 21.06 -0.93 -12.21
CA LEU A 20 20.17 -0.98 -13.36
C LEU A 20 19.44 0.35 -13.57
N HIS A 21 18.93 0.96 -12.51
CA HIS A 21 18.28 2.27 -12.60
C HIS A 21 19.23 3.34 -13.16
N LYS A 22 20.49 3.38 -12.69
CA LYS A 22 21.52 4.30 -13.21
C LYS A 22 21.80 4.06 -14.69
N ILE A 23 21.91 2.78 -15.10
CA ILE A 23 22.15 2.40 -16.50
C ILE A 23 20.98 2.86 -17.38
N ILE A 24 19.74 2.58 -16.99
CA ILE A 24 18.53 2.98 -17.75
C ILE A 24 18.48 4.50 -17.89
N LYS A 25 18.64 5.24 -16.80
CA LYS A 25 18.63 6.71 -16.82
C LYS A 25 19.75 7.29 -17.69
N LYS A 26 20.97 6.72 -17.64
CA LYS A 26 22.11 7.18 -18.43
C LYS A 26 21.98 6.85 -19.91
N SER A 27 21.38 5.72 -20.24
CA SER A 27 21.23 5.27 -21.64
C SER A 27 20.16 6.05 -22.41
N GLY A 28 19.20 6.66 -21.72
CA GLY A 28 18.05 7.33 -22.34
C GLY A 28 17.09 6.40 -23.09
N VAL A 29 17.25 5.08 -22.92
CA VAL A 29 16.43 4.06 -23.60
C VAL A 29 15.11 3.87 -22.87
N THR A 30 14.00 3.92 -23.60
CA THR A 30 12.69 3.55 -23.06
C THR A 30 12.71 2.08 -22.68
N THR A 31 12.48 1.79 -21.41
CA THR A 31 12.54 0.44 -20.85
C THR A 31 11.19 0.05 -20.25
N ILE A 32 10.70 -1.13 -20.60
CA ILE A 32 9.53 -1.74 -19.96
C ILE A 32 10.02 -2.78 -18.95
N LEU A 33 9.63 -2.63 -17.71
CA LEU A 33 9.89 -3.56 -16.60
C LEU A 33 8.59 -4.23 -16.21
N VAL A 34 8.54 -5.56 -16.31
CA VAL A 34 7.43 -6.36 -15.76
C VAL A 34 7.88 -6.91 -14.42
N THR A 35 7.11 -6.65 -13.37
CA THR A 35 7.40 -7.11 -12.01
C THR A 35 6.13 -7.25 -11.18
N HIS A 36 6.14 -8.15 -10.20
CA HIS A 36 5.13 -8.22 -9.14
C HIS A 36 5.61 -7.54 -7.85
N ASP A 37 6.83 -7.02 -7.82
CA ASP A 37 7.39 -6.30 -6.67
C ASP A 37 6.93 -4.83 -6.73
N ILE A 38 6.06 -4.48 -5.77
CA ILE A 38 5.48 -3.12 -5.66
C ILE A 38 6.57 -2.09 -5.43
N GLU A 39 7.55 -2.41 -4.59
CA GLU A 39 8.66 -1.50 -4.26
C GLU A 39 9.47 -1.18 -5.52
N ASP A 40 9.72 -2.17 -6.37
CA ASP A 40 10.41 -1.96 -7.65
C ASP A 40 9.63 -1.02 -8.57
N SER A 41 8.32 -1.26 -8.70
CA SER A 41 7.49 -0.42 -9.56
C SER A 41 7.40 1.03 -9.06
N LEU A 42 7.30 1.25 -7.75
CA LEU A 42 7.21 2.60 -7.18
C LEU A 42 8.54 3.37 -7.22
N ASN A 43 9.68 2.67 -7.05
CA ASN A 43 10.99 3.31 -6.89
C ASN A 43 11.74 3.52 -8.21
N ILE A 44 11.52 2.65 -9.21
CA ILE A 44 12.34 2.63 -10.44
C ILE A 44 11.61 3.29 -11.62
N SER A 45 10.29 3.22 -11.66
CA SER A 45 9.51 3.58 -12.84
C SER A 45 9.16 5.07 -12.90
N ASP A 46 9.23 5.66 -14.10
CA ASP A 46 8.65 6.99 -14.35
C ASP A 46 7.13 6.91 -14.53
N LYS A 47 6.63 5.75 -15.01
CA LYS A 47 5.21 5.45 -15.23
C LYS A 47 4.94 4.00 -14.86
N ILE A 48 3.75 3.75 -14.32
CA ILE A 48 3.28 2.40 -13.94
C ILE A 48 2.03 2.08 -14.76
N LEU A 49 1.96 0.86 -15.30
CA LEU A 49 0.76 0.30 -15.91
C LEU A 49 0.26 -0.86 -15.04
N ILE A 50 -1.00 -0.82 -14.65
CA ILE A 50 -1.65 -1.94 -13.96
C ILE A 50 -2.64 -2.61 -14.90
N PHE A 51 -2.49 -3.92 -15.08
CA PHE A 51 -3.40 -4.73 -15.86
C PHE A 51 -4.19 -5.69 -14.95
N LYS A 52 -5.44 -5.96 -15.34
CA LYS A 52 -6.27 -7.02 -14.78
C LYS A 52 -6.91 -7.80 -15.91
N ALA A 53 -6.65 -9.11 -15.96
CA ALA A 53 -7.19 -10.00 -17.01
C ALA A 53 -6.99 -9.43 -18.45
N GLY A 54 -5.80 -8.90 -18.75
CA GLY A 54 -5.45 -8.32 -20.05
C GLY A 54 -6.00 -6.91 -20.30
N VAL A 55 -6.78 -6.35 -19.38
CA VAL A 55 -7.36 -5.00 -19.51
C VAL A 55 -6.56 -4.00 -18.67
N LEU A 56 -6.14 -2.90 -19.30
CA LEU A 56 -5.48 -1.80 -18.60
C LEU A 56 -6.43 -1.16 -17.59
N GLN A 57 -6.01 -1.11 -16.33
CA GLN A 57 -6.78 -0.52 -15.23
C GLN A 57 -6.37 0.92 -14.95
N GLN A 58 -5.08 1.19 -14.96
CA GLN A 58 -4.53 2.52 -14.74
C GLN A 58 -3.14 2.65 -15.35
N PHE A 59 -2.81 3.87 -15.80
CA PHE A 59 -1.49 4.25 -16.31
C PHE A 59 -1.17 5.66 -15.83
N ASP A 60 -0.24 5.80 -14.90
CA ASP A 60 0.17 7.10 -14.38
C ASP A 60 1.58 7.05 -13.75
N ASN A 61 2.05 8.18 -13.19
CA ASN A 61 3.27 8.20 -12.39
C ASN A 61 3.06 7.49 -11.04
N PRO A 62 4.14 7.02 -10.37
CA PRO A 62 4.04 6.26 -9.12
C PRO A 62 3.26 6.97 -8.01
N ILE A 63 3.48 8.26 -7.82
CA ILE A 63 2.83 9.04 -6.76
C ILE A 63 1.32 9.03 -6.96
N LYS A 64 0.87 9.37 -8.18
CA LYS A 64 -0.56 9.41 -8.50
C LYS A 64 -1.20 8.03 -8.44
N MET A 65 -0.49 7.00 -8.93
CA MET A 65 -0.95 5.60 -8.81
C MET A 65 -1.22 5.19 -7.36
N TYR A 66 -0.36 5.63 -6.44
CA TYR A 66 -0.45 5.28 -5.02
C TYR A 66 -1.49 6.11 -4.26
N CYS A 67 -1.51 7.42 -4.49
CA CYS A 67 -2.38 8.36 -3.76
C CYS A 67 -3.79 8.43 -4.35
N GLU A 68 -3.93 8.28 -5.66
CA GLU A 68 -5.19 8.42 -6.42
C GLU A 68 -5.44 7.19 -7.30
N PRO A 69 -5.53 5.98 -6.72
CA PRO A 69 -5.77 4.78 -7.50
C PRO A 69 -7.16 4.83 -8.16
N ALA A 70 -7.22 4.47 -9.45
CA ALA A 70 -8.44 4.55 -10.25
C ALA A 70 -9.57 3.64 -9.74
N ASN A 71 -9.22 2.57 -9.07
CA ASN A 71 -10.17 1.63 -8.47
C ASN A 71 -9.54 0.86 -7.32
N CYS A 72 -10.36 0.09 -6.60
CA CYS A 72 -9.89 -0.68 -5.45
C CYS A 72 -8.83 -1.74 -5.80
N TYR A 73 -8.89 -2.32 -6.99
CA TYR A 73 -7.89 -3.27 -7.45
C TYR A 73 -6.51 -2.60 -7.54
N CYS A 74 -6.43 -1.44 -8.21
CA CYS A 74 -5.20 -0.65 -8.30
C CYS A 74 -4.70 -0.24 -6.90
N GLY A 75 -5.61 0.22 -6.05
CA GLY A 75 -5.26 0.60 -4.68
C GLY A 75 -4.68 -0.54 -3.86
N ARG A 76 -5.25 -1.75 -3.96
CA ARG A 76 -4.80 -2.93 -3.20
C ARG A 76 -3.54 -3.57 -3.75
N ILE A 77 -3.33 -3.55 -5.07
CA ILE A 77 -2.09 -4.03 -5.68
C ILE A 77 -0.88 -3.22 -5.20
N LEU A 78 -1.06 -1.92 -4.97
CA LEU A 78 0.03 -1.03 -4.56
C LEU A 78 0.25 -0.96 -3.03
N GLY A 79 -0.57 -1.63 -2.25
CA GLY A 79 -0.42 -1.70 -0.80
C GLY A 79 -1.72 -1.92 -0.05
N GLU A 80 -1.64 -2.03 1.26
CA GLU A 80 -2.78 -2.27 2.11
C GLU A 80 -3.72 -1.07 2.17
N LEU A 81 -5.02 -1.35 2.32
CA LEU A 81 -6.08 -0.35 2.45
C LEU A 81 -7.01 -0.75 3.60
N ASN A 82 -7.17 0.13 4.55
CA ASN A 82 -8.17 0.03 5.61
C ASN A 82 -9.50 0.60 5.13
N LYS A 83 -10.58 -0.16 5.30
CA LYS A 83 -11.93 0.29 4.93
C LYS A 83 -12.61 0.98 6.10
N ILE A 84 -13.26 2.10 5.83
CA ILE A 84 -14.06 2.84 6.79
C ILE A 84 -15.40 3.28 6.18
N LEU A 85 -16.48 3.11 6.94
CA LEU A 85 -17.80 3.58 6.56
C LEU A 85 -18.05 4.97 7.17
N ILE A 86 -18.25 5.98 6.33
CA ILE A 86 -18.62 7.35 6.71
C ILE A 86 -19.83 7.76 5.88
N ASP A 87 -20.89 8.23 6.53
CA ASP A 87 -22.13 8.68 5.87
C ASP A 87 -22.68 7.69 4.83
N LYS A 88 -22.68 6.40 5.19
CA LYS A 88 -23.14 5.27 4.34
C LYS A 88 -22.29 5.05 3.07
N LYS A 89 -21.11 5.67 2.96
CA LYS A 89 -20.16 5.46 1.88
C LYS A 89 -18.88 4.78 2.39
N ASN A 90 -18.34 3.87 1.59
CA ASN A 90 -17.08 3.22 1.90
C ASN A 90 -15.92 4.10 1.44
N PHE A 91 -15.06 4.48 2.36
CA PHE A 91 -13.78 5.11 2.10
C PHE A 91 -12.66 4.15 2.46
N TYR A 92 -11.49 4.45 1.93
CA TYR A 92 -10.30 3.64 2.17
C TYR A 92 -9.15 4.53 2.62
N LEU A 93 -8.26 3.98 3.44
CA LEU A 93 -7.17 4.72 4.05
C LEU A 93 -5.89 3.86 4.07
N ARG A 94 -4.77 4.46 3.70
CA ARG A 94 -3.47 3.81 3.81
C ARG A 94 -3.05 3.67 5.27
N PRO A 95 -2.42 2.54 5.67
CA PRO A 95 -1.99 2.32 7.05
C PRO A 95 -1.05 3.40 7.60
N GLU A 96 -0.16 3.92 6.77
CA GLU A 96 0.82 4.96 7.12
C GLU A 96 0.21 6.33 7.41
N ASN A 97 -1.00 6.59 6.94
CA ASN A 97 -1.73 7.84 7.18
C ASN A 97 -2.52 7.82 8.51
N ILE A 98 -2.46 6.71 9.24
CA ILE A 98 -3.15 6.55 10.52
C ILE A 98 -2.20 6.92 11.66
N LYS A 99 -2.65 7.82 12.52
CA LYS A 99 -1.91 8.26 13.70
C LYS A 99 -2.54 7.71 14.96
N ILE A 100 -1.74 7.10 15.83
CA ILE A 100 -2.20 6.67 17.15
C ILE A 100 -2.16 7.89 18.07
N ILE A 101 -3.29 8.14 18.75
CA ILE A 101 -3.49 9.29 19.64
C ILE A 101 -4.07 8.84 20.98
N LEU A 102 -4.13 9.74 21.96
CA LEU A 102 -4.59 9.40 23.31
C LEU A 102 -6.10 9.14 23.39
N LYS A 103 -6.89 9.82 22.55
CA LYS A 103 -8.36 9.72 22.58
C LYS A 103 -8.96 10.14 21.25
N SER A 104 -9.86 9.33 20.70
CA SER A 104 -10.69 9.66 19.53
C SER A 104 -11.98 8.84 19.54
N SER A 105 -12.83 9.04 18.52
CA SER A 105 -13.99 8.19 18.25
C SER A 105 -13.63 6.90 17.49
N TYR A 106 -12.41 6.76 17.03
CA TYR A 106 -11.91 5.60 16.30
C TYR A 106 -11.10 4.72 17.24
N GLU A 107 -11.77 3.80 17.95
CA GLU A 107 -11.15 2.82 18.84
C GLU A 107 -10.88 1.53 18.07
N ILE A 108 -9.67 1.04 18.07
CA ILE A 108 -9.24 -0.21 17.46
C ILE A 108 -8.87 -1.20 18.56
N MET A 109 -9.42 -2.40 18.50
CA MET A 109 -9.02 -3.51 19.36
C MET A 109 -7.88 -4.27 18.67
N VAL A 110 -6.72 -4.31 19.31
CA VAL A 110 -5.52 -4.97 18.78
C VAL A 110 -5.69 -6.49 18.77
N GLU A 111 -5.46 -7.11 17.62
CA GLU A 111 -5.43 -8.57 17.45
C GLU A 111 -3.98 -9.10 17.45
N SER A 112 -3.06 -8.37 16.81
CA SER A 112 -1.64 -8.73 16.76
C SER A 112 -0.75 -7.50 16.58
N SER A 113 0.48 -7.62 17.01
CA SER A 113 1.52 -6.60 16.85
C SER A 113 2.83 -7.30 16.55
N LEU A 114 3.36 -7.09 15.34
CA LEU A 114 4.52 -7.79 14.79
C LEU A 114 5.64 -6.80 14.49
N PHE A 115 6.80 -6.99 15.11
CA PHE A 115 7.97 -6.15 14.84
C PHE A 115 8.54 -6.41 13.45
N GLN A 116 8.71 -5.35 12.66
CA GLN A 116 9.23 -5.39 11.29
C GLN A 116 10.59 -4.68 11.13
N GLY A 117 11.39 -4.66 12.18
CA GLY A 117 12.72 -4.03 12.20
C GLY A 117 12.67 -2.53 12.55
N LYS A 118 11.86 -1.74 11.89
CA LYS A 118 11.73 -0.29 12.13
C LYS A 118 10.52 0.05 12.99
N ASP A 119 9.40 -0.57 12.70
CA ASP A 119 8.10 -0.32 13.31
C ASP A 119 7.40 -1.64 13.64
N TYR A 120 6.35 -1.58 14.44
CA TYR A 120 5.41 -2.67 14.64
C TYR A 120 4.26 -2.53 13.64
N LYS A 121 4.01 -3.60 12.88
CA LYS A 121 2.78 -3.76 12.12
C LYS A 121 1.71 -4.26 13.07
N ILE A 122 0.69 -3.45 13.29
CA ILE A 122 -0.43 -3.75 14.17
C ILE A 122 -1.62 -4.13 13.29
N GLN A 123 -2.22 -5.27 13.60
CA GLN A 123 -3.52 -5.65 13.06
C GLN A 123 -4.56 -5.54 14.18
N GLY A 124 -5.69 -4.98 13.89
CA GLY A 124 -6.78 -4.81 14.83
C GLY A 124 -8.13 -4.72 14.16
N VAL A 125 -9.18 -4.60 14.96
CA VAL A 125 -10.57 -4.52 14.50
C VAL A 125 -11.17 -3.17 14.85
N PHE A 126 -11.72 -2.51 13.84
CA PHE A 126 -12.55 -1.33 13.95
C PHE A 126 -13.94 -1.61 13.36
N LYS A 127 -15.00 -1.61 14.18
CA LYS A 127 -16.38 -1.83 13.71
C LYS A 127 -16.55 -3.04 12.76
N ASN A 128 -15.97 -4.19 13.11
CA ASN A 128 -15.95 -5.43 12.32
C ASN A 128 -15.08 -5.41 11.05
N GLU A 129 -14.40 -4.33 10.74
CA GLU A 129 -13.42 -4.27 9.66
C GLU A 129 -12.01 -4.49 10.21
N LYS A 130 -11.21 -5.29 9.49
CA LYS A 130 -9.79 -5.48 9.84
C LYS A 130 -8.99 -4.28 9.37
N TRP A 131 -8.21 -3.73 10.29
CA TRP A 131 -7.33 -2.61 10.03
C TRP A 131 -5.87 -2.97 10.28
N THR A 132 -5.01 -2.45 9.42
CA THR A 132 -3.56 -2.46 9.60
C THR A 132 -3.08 -1.04 9.87
N LEU A 133 -2.13 -0.89 10.79
CA LEU A 133 -1.47 0.38 11.07
C LEU A 133 -0.04 0.14 11.55
N TYR A 134 0.77 1.18 11.57
CA TYR A 134 2.16 1.11 12.00
C TYR A 134 2.39 1.93 13.26
N SER A 135 3.24 1.45 14.17
CA SER A 135 3.59 2.12 15.42
C SER A 135 5.04 1.90 15.82
N LYS A 136 5.62 2.88 16.49
CA LYS A 136 6.90 2.71 17.19
C LYS A 136 6.77 1.86 18.46
N ASN A 137 5.57 1.81 19.03
CA ASN A 137 5.29 1.09 20.27
C ASN A 137 4.69 -0.29 19.97
N ASN A 138 5.05 -1.27 20.79
CA ASN A 138 4.42 -2.57 20.80
C ASN A 138 3.10 -2.53 21.58
N TYR A 139 2.11 -3.26 21.11
CA TYR A 139 0.82 -3.43 21.76
C TYR A 139 0.52 -4.91 21.93
N LYS A 140 -0.24 -5.26 22.96
CA LYS A 140 -0.67 -6.63 23.23
C LYS A 140 -2.04 -6.89 22.60
N LYS A 141 -2.30 -8.16 22.30
CA LYS A 141 -3.64 -8.58 21.90
C LYS A 141 -4.66 -8.19 22.98
N GLY A 142 -5.74 -7.52 22.57
CA GLY A 142 -6.78 -7.02 23.46
C GLY A 142 -6.58 -5.57 23.91
N ASP A 143 -5.42 -4.96 23.65
CA ASP A 143 -5.23 -3.53 23.93
C ASP A 143 -6.20 -2.71 23.04
N LYS A 144 -6.67 -1.61 23.62
CA LYS A 144 -7.47 -0.62 22.91
C LYS A 144 -6.60 0.56 22.54
N ILE A 145 -6.55 0.89 21.29
CA ILE A 145 -5.81 2.04 20.77
C ILE A 145 -6.76 3.00 20.07
N TYR A 146 -6.51 4.27 20.20
CA TYR A 146 -7.29 5.30 19.54
C TYR A 146 -6.48 5.88 18.40
N VAL A 147 -7.13 6.09 17.26
CA VAL A 147 -6.46 6.57 16.06
C VAL A 147 -7.16 7.79 15.48
N ASP A 148 -6.43 8.54 14.69
CA ASP A 148 -6.92 9.65 13.90
C ASP A 148 -6.25 9.66 12.54
N PHE A 149 -6.85 10.37 11.58
CA PHE A 149 -6.37 10.51 10.22
C PHE A 149 -6.90 11.79 9.58
N ASP A 150 -6.20 12.31 8.60
CA ASP A 150 -6.69 13.44 7.83
C ASP A 150 -7.79 12.97 6.85
N LYS A 151 -8.88 13.73 6.75
CA LYS A 151 -9.95 13.44 5.79
C LYS A 151 -9.49 13.56 4.34
N ASN A 152 -8.44 14.33 4.07
CA ASN A 152 -7.83 14.45 2.75
C ASN A 152 -7.09 13.18 2.31
N ASP A 153 -6.74 12.29 3.26
CA ASP A 153 -6.10 11.00 2.99
C ASP A 153 -7.12 9.89 2.63
N LEU A 154 -8.42 10.21 2.71
CA LEU A 154 -9.46 9.25 2.38
C LEU A 154 -9.59 9.04 0.88
N ILE A 155 -9.46 7.81 0.46
CA ILE A 155 -9.64 7.38 -0.93
C ILE A 155 -11.06 6.89 -1.10
N PHE A 156 -11.75 7.38 -2.12
CA PHE A 156 -13.09 6.95 -2.48
C PHE A 156 -13.08 6.26 -3.84
N PHE A 157 -13.75 5.12 -3.94
CA PHE A 157 -13.92 4.40 -5.19
C PHE A 157 -15.41 4.32 -5.57
N GLU A 158 -15.76 4.64 -6.82
CA GLU A 158 -17.08 4.37 -7.43
C GLU A 158 -16.98 3.19 -8.40
N PRO A 159 -18.01 2.32 -8.49
CA PRO A 159 -18.74 1.69 -7.39
C PRO A 159 -18.07 0.37 -6.96
N TYR A 160 -18.13 0.06 -5.67
CA TYR A 160 -17.92 -1.25 -5.02
C TYR A 160 -16.59 -2.01 -5.17
N CYS A 161 -15.80 -1.94 -4.09
CA CYS A 161 -14.64 -2.80 -3.84
C CYS A 161 -14.97 -4.27 -3.47
N GLU A 162 -16.23 -4.66 -3.40
CA GLU A 162 -16.60 -5.87 -2.65
C GLU A 162 -16.33 -7.21 -3.34
N ASN A 163 -16.08 -7.28 -4.65
CA ASN A 163 -16.01 -8.55 -5.39
C ASN A 163 -14.73 -8.77 -6.22
N PHE A 164 -13.60 -8.21 -5.85
CA PHE A 164 -12.39 -8.29 -6.70
C PHE A 164 -11.42 -9.45 -6.39
N PHE A 165 -11.74 -10.33 -5.43
CA PHE A 165 -10.90 -11.48 -5.05
C PHE A 165 -11.70 -12.79 -4.94
N GLN A 166 -12.61 -13.03 -5.88
CA GLN A 166 -13.08 -14.40 -6.16
C GLN A 166 -12.38 -14.94 -7.38
#